data_df081d8284b4ee4e72d5ec4cd9d05e33
#
_entry.id   df081d8284b4ee4e72d5ec4cd9d05e33
#
_cell.length_a   1.000
_cell.length_b   1.000
_cell.length_c   1.000
_cell.angle_alpha   90.00
_cell.angle_beta   90.00
_cell.angle_gamma   90.00
#
_symmetry.space_group_name_H-M   'P 1'
#
loop_
_entity.id
_entity.type
_entity.pdbx_description
1 polymer ?
#
loop_
_entity_poly.entity_id
_entity_poly.type
_entity_poly.pdbx_seq_one_letter_code
_entity_poly.pdbx_strand_id
1 'polypeptide(L)'
;MVVTFKMVKLFNLITPLHKSTKRNYLERMINEKVKSMKKARKFEYDYWDGKRNYGYGGYKYIPGRWTNVAKKMIKKFKLNNNSKVLDVGCGKGFLLYEMKKLLPGLKISGFDISRHG
;
A
#
# COMPACT_ATOMS: atom_id res chain seq x y z
N MET A 1 -15.18 34.12 -9.80
CA MET A 1 -14.77 32.78 -10.23
C MET A 1 -15.45 31.77 -9.31
N VAL A 2 -16.29 30.91 -9.86
CA VAL A 2 -16.96 29.86 -9.06
C VAL A 2 -16.07 28.64 -9.08
N VAL A 3 -15.58 28.24 -7.90
CA VAL A 3 -14.80 26.98 -7.76
C VAL A 3 -15.77 25.85 -7.43
N THR A 4 -15.93 24.92 -8.37
CA THR A 4 -16.76 23.73 -8.15
C THR A 4 -15.89 22.61 -7.62
N PHE A 5 -16.07 22.23 -6.36
CA PHE A 5 -15.43 21.04 -5.81
C PHE A 5 -16.21 19.80 -6.26
N LYS A 6 -15.60 18.96 -7.08
CA LYS A 6 -16.11 17.61 -7.31
C LYS A 6 -15.92 16.79 -6.04
N MET A 7 -16.99 16.22 -5.51
CA MET A 7 -16.88 15.28 -4.42
C MET A 7 -16.02 14.08 -4.86
N VAL A 8 -14.93 13.83 -4.13
CA VAL A 8 -14.09 12.66 -4.35
C VAL A 8 -14.85 11.42 -3.88
N LYS A 9 -15.13 10.51 -4.80
CA LYS A 9 -15.78 9.25 -4.49
C LYS A 9 -14.74 8.24 -3.99
N LEU A 10 -14.92 7.73 -2.79
CA LEU A 10 -14.07 6.68 -2.22
C LEU A 10 -14.50 5.30 -2.72
N PHE A 11 -13.52 4.48 -3.09
CA PHE A 11 -13.72 3.10 -3.47
C PHE A 11 -12.96 2.16 -2.55
N ASN A 12 -13.63 1.13 -2.08
CA ASN A 12 -13.03 0.13 -1.22
C ASN A 12 -12.46 -1.03 -2.04
N LEU A 13 -11.17 -0.95 -2.37
CA LEU A 13 -10.45 -1.95 -3.15
C LEU A 13 -9.56 -2.87 -2.30
N ILE A 14 -9.23 -2.45 -1.08
CA ILE A 14 -8.16 -3.04 -0.26
C ILE A 14 -8.70 -3.78 0.97
N THR A 15 -9.84 -3.43 1.51
CA THR A 15 -10.38 -4.03 2.73
C THR A 15 -10.44 -5.57 2.68
N PRO A 16 -10.86 -6.23 1.58
CA PRO A 16 -10.85 -7.68 1.52
C PRO A 16 -9.46 -8.29 1.71
N LEU A 17 -8.42 -7.63 1.17
CA LEU A 17 -7.03 -8.05 1.36
C LEU A 17 -6.60 -7.92 2.83
N HIS A 18 -6.93 -6.81 3.48
CA HIS A 18 -6.60 -6.57 4.88
C HIS A 18 -7.34 -7.51 5.82
N LYS A 19 -8.60 -7.83 5.55
CA LYS A 19 -9.40 -8.78 6.34
C LYS A 19 -8.89 -10.22 6.25
N SER A 20 -8.16 -10.58 5.22
CA SER A 20 -7.55 -11.91 5.08
C SER A 20 -6.40 -12.16 6.05
N THR A 21 -5.87 -11.11 6.69
CA THR A 21 -4.75 -11.20 7.62
C THR A 21 -5.25 -11.26 9.06
N LYS A 22 -4.92 -12.35 9.77
CA LYS A 22 -5.21 -12.49 11.21
C LYS A 22 -4.23 -11.63 12.03
N ARG A 23 -4.75 -10.87 12.99
CA ARG A 23 -3.95 -10.00 13.86
C ARG A 23 -4.33 -10.19 15.32
N ASN A 24 -3.35 -10.30 16.21
CA ASN A 24 -3.56 -10.29 17.66
C ASN A 24 -3.53 -8.84 18.17
N TYR A 25 -4.70 -8.21 18.21
CA TYR A 25 -4.81 -6.80 18.63
C TYR A 25 -4.55 -6.61 20.13
N LEU A 26 -4.91 -7.59 20.98
CA LEU A 26 -4.70 -7.50 22.43
C LEU A 26 -3.21 -7.48 22.77
N GLU A 27 -2.44 -8.40 22.21
CA GLU A 27 -0.99 -8.44 22.40
C GLU A 27 -0.31 -7.14 21.93
N ARG A 28 -0.77 -6.58 20.80
CA ARG A 28 -0.25 -5.29 20.31
C ARG A 28 -0.60 -4.11 21.21
N MET A 29 -1.71 -4.16 21.96
CA MET A 29 -2.11 -3.10 22.90
C MET A 29 -1.27 -3.07 24.17
N ILE A 30 -0.83 -4.23 24.64
CA ILE A 30 -0.10 -4.36 25.93
C ILE A 30 1.42 -4.31 25.77
N ASN A 31 1.96 -4.51 24.57
CA ASN A 31 3.40 -4.62 24.30
C ASN A 31 4.00 -3.26 23.88
N GLU A 32 4.45 -2.46 24.86
CA GLU A 32 5.20 -1.19 24.64
C GLU A 32 4.63 -0.29 23.53
N LYS A 33 3.32 -0.12 23.49
CA LYS A 33 2.61 0.51 22.37
C LYS A 33 3.13 1.89 22.00
N VAL A 34 3.35 2.79 22.94
CA VAL A 34 3.79 4.17 22.70
C VAL A 34 5.18 4.22 22.06
N LYS A 35 6.09 3.42 22.60
CA LYS A 35 7.47 3.30 22.10
C LYS A 35 7.50 2.71 20.69
N SER A 36 6.68 1.70 20.43
CA SER A 36 6.51 1.07 19.13
C SER A 36 5.93 2.04 18.11
N MET A 37 4.96 2.86 18.49
CA MET A 37 4.37 3.88 17.61
C MET A 37 5.38 4.97 17.24
N LYS A 38 6.24 5.41 18.15
CA LYS A 38 7.31 6.38 17.84
C LYS A 38 8.29 5.83 16.82
N LYS A 39 8.67 4.56 16.92
CA LYS A 39 9.51 3.89 15.92
C LYS A 39 8.80 3.73 14.58
N ALA A 40 7.55 3.31 14.59
CA ALA A 40 6.76 3.13 13.37
C ALA A 40 6.58 4.43 12.57
N ARG A 41 6.42 5.57 13.24
CA ARG A 41 6.26 6.89 12.59
C ARG A 41 7.44 7.35 11.75
N LYS A 42 8.60 6.76 11.91
CA LYS A 42 9.77 7.06 11.07
C LYS A 42 9.67 6.44 9.68
N PHE A 43 8.81 5.44 9.50
CA PHE A 43 8.60 4.71 8.25
C PHE A 43 9.88 4.17 7.59
N GLU A 44 10.89 3.85 8.41
CA GLU A 44 12.16 3.30 7.96
C GLU A 44 12.24 1.78 8.25
N TYR A 45 13.45 1.22 8.42
CA TYR A 45 13.67 -0.21 8.59
C TYR A 45 12.74 -0.85 9.63
N ASP A 46 12.62 -0.26 10.82
CA ASP A 46 11.78 -0.81 11.91
C ASP A 46 10.31 -0.96 11.51
N TYR A 47 9.80 -0.04 10.70
CA TYR A 47 8.43 -0.08 10.20
C TYR A 47 8.20 -1.22 9.18
N TRP A 48 9.11 -1.40 8.23
CA TRP A 48 8.98 -2.38 7.17
C TRP A 48 9.44 -3.78 7.57
N ASP A 49 10.66 -3.87 8.05
CA ASP A 49 11.38 -5.14 8.23
C ASP A 49 11.86 -5.39 9.67
N GLY A 50 11.58 -4.48 10.62
CA GLY A 50 11.85 -4.64 12.05
C GLY A 50 10.88 -5.60 12.74
N LYS A 51 10.84 -5.55 14.08
CA LYS A 51 9.92 -6.37 14.87
C LYS A 51 8.46 -6.07 14.53
N ARG A 52 7.60 -7.09 14.63
CA ARG A 52 6.18 -6.98 14.28
C ARG A 52 5.42 -5.90 15.07
N ASN A 53 5.84 -5.58 16.29
CA ASN A 53 5.23 -4.51 17.09
C ASN A 53 5.51 -3.08 16.57
N TYR A 54 6.50 -2.90 15.69
CA TYR A 54 6.81 -1.61 15.05
C TYR A 54 6.07 -1.39 13.73
N GLY A 55 5.58 -2.45 13.09
CA GLY A 55 4.91 -2.34 11.81
C GLY A 55 4.64 -3.68 11.16
N TYR A 56 5.16 -3.89 9.96
CA TYR A 56 4.86 -5.09 9.16
C TYR A 56 5.57 -6.36 9.64
N GLY A 57 6.73 -6.25 10.30
CA GLY A 57 7.50 -7.42 10.74
C GLY A 57 8.12 -8.22 9.60
N GLY A 58 8.57 -7.52 8.57
CA GLY A 58 9.07 -8.07 7.31
C GLY A 58 8.06 -7.86 6.18
N TYR A 59 8.25 -6.80 5.39
CA TYR A 59 7.40 -6.48 4.24
C TYR A 59 8.06 -6.99 2.96
N LYS A 60 7.74 -8.24 2.63
CA LYS A 60 8.30 -8.93 1.45
C LYS A 60 7.26 -9.06 0.35
N TYR A 61 7.74 -9.13 -0.89
CA TYR A 61 6.88 -9.48 -2.01
C TYR A 61 6.34 -10.90 -1.86
N ILE A 62 5.04 -11.03 -1.93
CA ILE A 62 4.33 -12.31 -1.93
C ILE A 62 3.61 -12.43 -3.27
N PRO A 63 3.99 -13.38 -4.14
CA PRO A 63 3.34 -13.57 -5.43
C PRO A 63 1.82 -13.71 -5.28
N GLY A 64 1.08 -12.98 -6.12
CA GLY A 64 -0.37 -13.03 -6.14
C GLY A 64 -1.10 -12.21 -5.07
N ARG A 65 -0.41 -11.72 -4.03
CA ARG A 65 -1.06 -10.98 -2.93
C ARG A 65 -1.77 -9.70 -3.43
N TRP A 66 -1.14 -8.94 -4.30
CA TRP A 66 -1.67 -7.68 -4.82
C TRP A 66 -2.35 -7.81 -6.19
N THR A 67 -2.35 -8.99 -6.79
CA THR A 67 -2.88 -9.20 -8.14
C THR A 67 -4.35 -8.83 -8.25
N ASN A 68 -5.19 -9.23 -7.29
CA ASN A 68 -6.62 -8.92 -7.33
C ASN A 68 -6.89 -7.41 -7.15
N VAL A 69 -6.12 -6.73 -6.32
CA VAL A 69 -6.22 -5.27 -6.16
C VAL A 69 -5.84 -4.59 -7.47
N ALA A 70 -4.72 -4.99 -8.09
CA ALA A 70 -4.28 -4.46 -9.37
C ALA A 70 -5.34 -4.66 -10.47
N LYS A 71 -5.91 -5.85 -10.59
CA LYS A 71 -6.99 -6.15 -11.55
C LYS A 71 -8.21 -5.25 -11.33
N LYS A 72 -8.65 -5.08 -10.09
CA LYS A 72 -9.79 -4.23 -9.75
C LYS A 72 -9.53 -2.77 -10.10
N MET A 73 -8.32 -2.26 -9.82
CA MET A 73 -7.93 -0.89 -10.17
C MET A 73 -7.90 -0.68 -11.68
N ILE A 74 -7.29 -1.59 -12.41
CA ILE A 74 -7.25 -1.54 -13.88
C ILE A 74 -8.66 -1.49 -14.46
N LYS A 75 -9.55 -2.35 -14.00
CA LYS A 75 -10.94 -2.38 -14.45
C LYS A 75 -11.69 -1.10 -14.05
N LYS A 76 -11.57 -0.67 -12.80
CA LYS A 76 -12.30 0.49 -12.26
C LYS A 76 -11.94 1.78 -12.96
N PHE A 77 -10.67 2.01 -13.20
CA PHE A 77 -10.15 3.23 -13.82
C PHE A 77 -9.93 3.08 -15.34
N LYS A 78 -10.33 1.95 -15.92
CA LYS A 78 -10.19 1.66 -17.35
C LYS A 78 -8.75 1.89 -17.84
N LEU A 79 -7.78 1.42 -17.06
CA LEU A 79 -6.36 1.55 -17.40
C LEU A 79 -5.99 0.64 -18.58
N ASN A 80 -5.06 1.10 -19.39
CA ASN A 80 -4.51 0.36 -20.53
C ASN A 80 -3.00 0.60 -20.67
N ASN A 81 -2.37 0.02 -21.69
CA ASN A 81 -0.94 0.16 -21.91
C ASN A 81 -0.46 1.61 -22.19
N ASN A 82 -1.38 2.54 -22.48
CA ASN A 82 -1.07 3.97 -22.69
C ASN A 82 -1.31 4.81 -21.44
N SER A 83 -1.83 4.22 -20.38
CA SER A 83 -2.13 4.92 -19.12
C SER A 83 -0.86 5.22 -18.33
N LYS A 84 -0.95 6.24 -17.47
CA LYS A 84 0.09 6.63 -16.52
C LYS A 84 -0.47 6.55 -15.10
N VAL A 85 0.28 5.95 -14.19
CA VAL A 85 -0.10 5.81 -12.78
C VAL A 85 1.01 6.36 -11.90
N LEU A 86 0.64 7.23 -10.96
CA LEU A 86 1.48 7.68 -9.87
C LEU A 86 0.91 7.16 -8.55
N ASP A 87 1.70 6.40 -7.82
CA ASP A 87 1.34 5.90 -6.48
C ASP A 87 2.09 6.70 -5.42
N VAL A 88 1.36 7.51 -4.66
CA VAL A 88 1.90 8.30 -3.55
C VAL A 88 1.79 7.49 -2.26
N GLY A 89 2.92 7.23 -1.62
CA GLY A 89 3.02 6.28 -0.51
C GLY A 89 3.13 4.84 -0.99
N CYS A 90 3.88 4.61 -2.07
CA CYS A 90 3.94 3.31 -2.75
C CYS A 90 4.68 2.23 -1.94
N GLY A 91 5.37 2.57 -0.87
CA GLY A 91 6.21 1.64 -0.12
C GLY A 91 7.25 1.00 -1.03
N LYS A 92 7.33 -0.32 -0.99
CA LYS A 92 8.25 -1.11 -1.85
C LYS A 92 7.74 -1.32 -3.30
N GLY A 93 6.63 -0.68 -3.67
CA GLY A 93 6.11 -0.69 -5.04
C GLY A 93 5.45 -1.99 -5.49
N PHE A 94 5.05 -2.88 -4.59
CA PHE A 94 4.51 -4.19 -4.96
C PHE A 94 3.22 -4.10 -5.77
N LEU A 95 2.33 -3.16 -5.48
CA LEU A 95 1.12 -2.93 -6.26
C LEU A 95 1.46 -2.45 -7.68
N LEU A 96 2.35 -1.48 -7.81
CA LEU A 96 2.80 -0.98 -9.12
C LEU A 96 3.44 -2.10 -9.95
N TYR A 97 4.23 -2.95 -9.32
CA TYR A 97 4.83 -4.12 -9.96
C TYR A 97 3.77 -5.07 -10.53
N GLU A 98 2.73 -5.40 -9.77
CA GLU A 98 1.63 -6.24 -10.24
C GLU A 98 0.84 -5.58 -11.38
N MET A 99 0.59 -4.27 -11.30
CA MET A 99 -0.06 -3.53 -12.38
C MET A 99 0.78 -3.56 -13.67
N LYS A 100 2.08 -3.39 -13.56
CA LYS A 100 3.00 -3.46 -14.71
C LYS A 100 3.06 -4.86 -15.34
N LYS A 101 2.97 -5.91 -14.54
CA LYS A 101 2.87 -7.29 -15.05
C LYS A 101 1.61 -7.51 -15.88
N LEU A 102 0.48 -6.94 -15.44
CA LEU A 102 -0.81 -7.06 -16.13
C LEU A 102 -0.88 -6.17 -17.39
N LEU A 103 -0.23 -5.01 -17.35
CA LEU A 103 -0.19 -4.03 -18.43
C LEU A 103 1.27 -3.62 -18.68
N PRO A 104 2.03 -4.37 -19.50
CA PRO A 104 3.46 -4.11 -19.73
C PRO A 104 3.79 -2.72 -20.28
N GLY A 105 2.88 -2.09 -21.02
CA GLY A 105 3.03 -0.73 -21.54
C GLY A 105 2.67 0.38 -20.57
N LEU A 106 2.07 0.05 -19.43
CA LEU A 106 1.68 1.02 -18.41
C LEU A 106 2.89 1.81 -17.91
N LYS A 107 2.79 3.13 -17.89
CA LYS A 107 3.80 4.00 -17.27
C LYS A 107 3.51 4.12 -15.79
N ILE A 108 4.42 3.65 -14.96
CA ILE A 108 4.29 3.66 -13.50
C ILE A 108 5.34 4.57 -12.87
N SER A 109 4.94 5.27 -11.83
CA SER A 109 5.81 6.05 -10.96
C SER A 109 5.34 5.89 -9.53
N GLY A 110 6.27 5.83 -8.59
CA GLY A 110 5.97 5.74 -7.16
C GLY A 110 6.77 6.76 -6.37
N PHE A 111 6.19 7.22 -5.30
CA PHE A 111 6.83 8.10 -4.32
C PHE A 111 6.53 7.59 -2.92
N ASP A 112 7.56 7.55 -2.07
CA ASP A 112 7.41 7.24 -0.66
C ASP A 112 8.32 8.12 0.18
N ILE A 113 7.91 8.41 1.41
CA ILE A 113 8.72 9.15 2.38
C ILE A 113 9.85 8.28 2.94
N SER A 114 9.66 6.97 2.96
CA SER A 114 10.65 6.01 3.43
C SER A 114 11.79 5.87 2.42
N ARG A 115 13.01 5.91 2.92
CA ARG A 115 14.20 5.57 2.12
C ARG A 115 14.46 4.06 2.10
N HIS A 116 13.84 3.33 3.01
CA HIS A 116 13.96 1.87 3.13
C HIS A 116 12.87 1.13 2.35
N GLY A 117 11.74 1.78 2.13
CA GLY A 117 10.61 1.23 1.38
C GLY A 117 10.85 1.02 -0.11
#